data_c8ed9b85cb38911ced621a658d07a6ca
#
_entry.id   c8ed9b85cb38911ced621a658d07a6ca
#
_cell.length_a   1.000
_cell.length_b   1.000
_cell.length_c   1.000
_cell.angle_alpha   90.00
_cell.angle_beta   90.00
_cell.angle_gamma   90.00
#
_symmetry.space_group_name_H-M   'P 1'
#
loop_
_entity.id
_entity.type
_entity.pdbx_description
1 polymer ?
#
loop_
_entity_poly.entity_id
_entity_poly.type
_entity_poly.pdbx_seq_one_letter_code
_entity_poly.pdbx_strand_id
1 'polypeptide(L)'
;MDYPLMDKSKLRLILRISLLALWASVVLSIALAFLQDKLLPEALADWHKSNGGDFGLGDIVALLFWGLGLFLFFVSSIGIFFYQRWAAWMFTIVTAVFSLQLLASPTVEPGISSFIGSWSDVLTGMVIALVFFTDVLREDNHTA
;
A
#
# COMPACT_ATOMS: atom_id res chain seq x y z
N MET A 1 -3.59 -6.51 35.78
CA MET A 1 -4.55 -5.72 34.96
C MET A 1 -4.90 -6.59 33.76
N ASP A 2 -6.01 -7.32 33.83
CA ASP A 2 -6.48 -8.10 32.70
C ASP A 2 -7.19 -7.13 31.76
N TYR A 3 -6.46 -6.63 30.76
CA TYR A 3 -7.10 -5.93 29.65
C TYR A 3 -7.99 -6.95 28.94
N PRO A 4 -9.28 -6.67 28.74
CA PRO A 4 -10.13 -7.54 27.96
C PRO A 4 -9.52 -7.68 26.57
N LEU A 5 -8.93 -8.85 26.29
CA LEU A 5 -8.40 -9.16 24.96
C LEU A 5 -9.54 -8.95 23.97
N MET A 6 -9.30 -8.05 23.02
CA MET A 6 -10.30 -7.73 22.01
C MET A 6 -10.70 -9.01 21.29
N ASP A 7 -12.00 -9.26 21.18
CA ASP A 7 -12.54 -10.47 20.57
C ASP A 7 -11.94 -10.65 19.16
N LYS A 8 -11.46 -11.86 18.87
CA LYS A 8 -10.80 -12.23 17.61
C LYS A 8 -11.68 -11.93 16.40
N SER A 9 -12.99 -12.03 16.54
CA SER A 9 -13.94 -11.69 15.49
C SER A 9 -13.88 -10.20 15.15
N LYS A 10 -13.75 -9.34 16.16
CA LYS A 10 -13.59 -7.88 15.97
C LYS A 10 -12.26 -7.54 15.33
N LEU A 11 -11.17 -8.19 15.73
CA LEU A 11 -9.85 -8.01 15.12
C LEU A 11 -9.86 -8.38 13.63
N ARG A 12 -10.48 -9.49 13.29
CA ARG A 12 -10.66 -9.95 11.91
C ARG A 12 -11.49 -8.97 11.08
N LEU A 13 -12.54 -8.41 11.67
CA LEU A 13 -13.36 -7.38 11.03
C LEU A 13 -12.56 -6.11 10.76
N ILE A 14 -11.82 -5.61 11.75
CA ILE A 14 -10.97 -4.42 11.63
C ILE A 14 -9.92 -4.64 10.54
N LEU A 15 -9.27 -5.80 10.52
CA LEU A 15 -8.28 -6.15 9.50
C LEU A 15 -8.89 -6.10 8.08
N ARG A 16 -10.07 -6.68 7.87
CA ARG A 16 -10.76 -6.66 6.58
C ARG A 16 -11.15 -5.25 6.14
N ILE A 17 -11.67 -4.44 7.07
CA ILE A 17 -12.03 -3.04 6.79
C ILE A 17 -10.78 -2.25 6.43
N SER A 18 -9.67 -2.43 7.16
CA SER A 18 -8.39 -1.76 6.87
C SER A 18 -7.83 -2.14 5.50
N LEU A 19 -7.91 -3.42 5.11
CA LEU A 19 -7.49 -3.89 3.79
C LEU A 19 -8.37 -3.31 2.67
N LEU A 20 -9.69 -3.28 2.85
CA LEU A 20 -10.60 -2.69 1.87
C LEU A 20 -10.36 -1.17 1.72
N ALA A 21 -10.16 -0.46 2.83
CA ALA A 21 -9.83 0.96 2.82
C ALA A 21 -8.47 1.21 2.13
N LEU A 22 -7.47 0.34 2.37
CA LEU A 22 -6.17 0.39 1.73
C LEU A 22 -6.29 0.16 0.22
N TRP A 23 -7.07 -0.81 -0.23
CA TRP A 23 -7.31 -1.03 -1.66
C TRP A 23 -7.99 0.17 -2.31
N ALA A 24 -9.01 0.74 -1.65
CA ALA A 24 -9.68 1.93 -2.15
C ALA A 24 -8.71 3.12 -2.28
N SER A 25 -7.82 3.35 -1.31
CA SER A 25 -6.83 4.42 -1.38
C SER A 25 -5.78 4.18 -2.46
N VAL A 26 -5.33 2.94 -2.69
CA VAL A 26 -4.41 2.60 -3.80
C VAL A 26 -5.07 2.85 -5.15
N VAL A 27 -6.31 2.39 -5.35
CA VAL A 27 -7.05 2.63 -6.60
C VAL A 27 -7.25 4.13 -6.84
N LEU A 28 -7.58 4.88 -5.78
CA LEU A 28 -7.74 6.33 -5.86
C LEU A 28 -6.41 7.03 -6.19
N SER A 29 -5.29 6.60 -5.60
CA SER A 29 -3.95 7.12 -5.92
C SER A 29 -3.60 6.88 -7.39
N ILE A 30 -3.88 5.70 -7.93
CA ILE A 30 -3.67 5.39 -9.34
C ILE A 30 -4.55 6.29 -10.23
N ALA A 31 -5.83 6.47 -9.89
CA ALA A 31 -6.73 7.34 -10.63
C ALA A 31 -6.25 8.81 -10.62
N LEU A 32 -5.74 9.30 -9.50
CA LEU A 32 -5.18 10.65 -9.39
C LEU A 32 -3.87 10.80 -10.18
N ALA A 33 -3.07 9.76 -10.30
CA ALA A 33 -1.85 9.80 -11.12
C ALA A 33 -2.17 10.11 -12.59
N PHE A 34 -3.29 9.61 -13.14
CA PHE A 34 -3.76 9.97 -14.49
C PHE A 34 -4.28 11.41 -14.60
N LEU A 35 -4.59 12.06 -13.49
CA LEU A 35 -5.07 13.45 -13.45
C LEU A 35 -3.98 14.42 -12.99
N GLN A 36 -2.76 13.95 -12.76
CA GLN A 36 -1.67 14.71 -12.17
C GLN A 36 -1.40 16.02 -12.92
N ASP A 37 -1.30 15.98 -14.25
CA ASP A 37 -1.05 17.17 -15.08
C ASP A 37 -2.15 18.24 -14.95
N LYS A 38 -3.37 17.84 -14.62
CA LYS A 38 -4.50 18.77 -14.42
C LYS A 38 -4.58 19.33 -13.00
N LEU A 39 -3.95 18.66 -12.05
CA LEU A 39 -3.98 19.02 -10.62
C LEU A 39 -2.77 19.82 -10.19
N LEU A 40 -1.70 19.83 -11.00
CA LEU A 40 -0.50 20.63 -10.77
C LEU A 40 -0.71 22.08 -11.26
N PRO A 41 -0.11 23.08 -10.57
CA PRO A 41 0.02 24.43 -11.10
C PRO A 41 0.74 24.42 -12.45
N GLU A 42 0.36 25.33 -13.38
CA GLU A 42 0.88 25.36 -14.77
C GLU A 42 2.40 25.30 -14.83
N ALA A 43 3.10 26.07 -13.99
CA ALA A 43 4.56 26.09 -13.95
C ALA A 43 5.18 24.73 -13.61
N LEU A 44 4.54 23.93 -12.75
CA LEU A 44 5.01 22.59 -12.38
C LEU A 44 4.60 21.54 -13.41
N ALA A 45 3.44 21.68 -14.02
CA ALA A 45 3.01 20.84 -15.13
C ALA A 45 3.93 20.99 -16.36
N ASP A 46 4.34 22.23 -16.68
CA ASP A 46 5.28 22.50 -17.77
C ASP A 46 6.68 21.98 -17.46
N TRP A 47 7.14 22.13 -16.22
CA TRP A 47 8.40 21.53 -15.78
C TRP A 47 8.37 19.98 -15.90
N HIS A 48 7.26 19.36 -15.52
CA HIS A 48 7.09 17.91 -15.62
C HIS A 48 7.13 17.42 -17.07
N LYS A 49 6.47 18.14 -17.98
CA LYS A 49 6.49 17.86 -19.43
C LYS A 49 7.86 18.09 -20.05
N SER A 50 8.57 19.14 -19.66
CA SER A 50 9.89 19.47 -20.21
C SER A 50 11.00 18.53 -19.74
N ASN A 51 10.86 17.93 -18.55
CA ASN A 51 11.79 16.94 -17.99
C ASN A 51 11.36 15.48 -18.23
N GLY A 52 10.19 15.25 -18.82
CA GLY A 52 9.78 13.96 -19.34
C GLY A 52 10.60 13.64 -20.59
N GLY A 53 11.75 12.98 -20.42
CA GLY A 53 12.62 12.56 -21.53
C GLY A 53 11.95 11.52 -22.43
N ASP A 54 12.62 11.17 -23.54
CA ASP A 54 12.18 10.08 -24.40
C ASP A 54 12.09 8.77 -23.62
N PHE A 55 11.00 8.03 -23.85
CA PHE A 55 10.73 6.75 -23.20
C PHE A 55 11.85 5.75 -23.50
N GLY A 56 12.67 5.43 -22.51
CA GLY A 56 13.87 4.61 -22.63
C GLY A 56 13.76 3.25 -21.95
N LEU A 57 14.83 2.46 -22.06
CA LEU A 57 14.91 1.14 -21.39
C LEU A 57 14.75 1.24 -19.86
N GLY A 58 15.23 2.34 -19.27
CA GLY A 58 15.08 2.60 -17.83
C GLY A 58 13.62 2.70 -17.40
N ASP A 59 12.77 3.35 -18.21
CA ASP A 59 11.35 3.53 -17.94
C ASP A 59 10.59 2.20 -18.05
N ILE A 60 10.99 1.35 -19.00
CA ILE A 60 10.44 0.01 -19.14
C ILE A 60 10.75 -0.82 -17.88
N VAL A 61 12.00 -0.79 -17.42
CA VAL A 61 12.41 -1.52 -16.21
C VAL A 61 11.67 -1.00 -14.98
N ALA A 62 11.56 0.32 -14.85
CA ALA A 62 10.79 0.95 -13.77
C ALA A 62 9.31 0.53 -13.81
N LEU A 63 8.69 0.55 -14.98
CA LEU A 63 7.28 0.16 -15.16
C LEU A 63 7.05 -1.31 -14.82
N LEU A 64 7.97 -2.20 -15.22
CA LEU A 64 7.91 -3.62 -14.87
C LEU A 64 8.09 -3.83 -13.36
N PHE A 65 9.02 -3.11 -12.74
CA PHE A 65 9.25 -3.17 -11.29
C PHE A 65 8.00 -2.71 -10.52
N TRP A 66 7.41 -1.56 -10.89
CA TRP A 66 6.19 -1.05 -10.27
C TRP A 66 4.99 -1.97 -10.51
N GLY A 67 4.83 -2.50 -11.73
CA GLY A 67 3.77 -3.43 -12.07
C GLY A 67 3.86 -4.73 -11.27
N LEU A 68 5.06 -5.33 -11.19
CA LEU A 68 5.31 -6.54 -10.39
C LEU A 68 5.05 -6.27 -8.90
N GLY A 69 5.53 -5.16 -8.39
CA GLY A 69 5.33 -4.80 -6.98
C GLY A 69 3.87 -4.60 -6.64
N LEU A 70 3.12 -3.89 -7.48
CA LEU A 70 1.67 -3.72 -7.31
C LEU A 70 0.94 -5.06 -7.36
N PHE A 71 1.32 -5.94 -8.27
CA PHE A 71 0.78 -7.30 -8.34
C PHE A 71 1.05 -8.09 -7.05
N LEU A 72 2.30 -8.11 -6.56
CA LEU A 72 2.68 -8.78 -5.32
C LEU A 72 1.96 -8.18 -4.10
N PHE A 73 1.78 -6.86 -4.08
CA PHE A 73 1.02 -6.16 -3.04
C PHE A 73 -0.43 -6.67 -2.99
N PHE A 74 -1.12 -6.75 -4.12
CA PHE A 74 -2.49 -7.26 -4.15
C PHE A 74 -2.57 -8.75 -3.80
N VAL A 75 -1.68 -9.59 -4.35
CA VAL A 75 -1.64 -11.02 -4.02
C VAL A 75 -1.43 -11.24 -2.53
N SER A 76 -0.48 -10.51 -1.91
CA SER A 76 -0.23 -10.62 -0.48
C SER A 76 -1.38 -10.08 0.37
N SER A 77 -1.99 -8.96 -0.02
CA SER A 77 -3.13 -8.42 0.73
C SER A 77 -4.38 -9.31 0.63
N ILE A 78 -4.61 -9.97 -0.51
CA ILE A 78 -5.63 -11.01 -0.66
C ILE A 78 -5.31 -12.20 0.27
N GLY A 79 -4.05 -12.63 0.31
CA GLY A 79 -3.62 -13.69 1.23
C GLY A 79 -3.87 -13.35 2.70
N ILE A 80 -3.62 -12.10 3.11
CA ILE A 80 -3.95 -11.61 4.47
C ILE A 80 -5.47 -11.61 4.70
N PHE A 81 -6.26 -11.23 3.71
CA PHE A 81 -7.72 -11.24 3.79
C PHE A 81 -8.27 -12.64 4.09
N PHE A 82 -7.57 -13.69 3.60
CA PHE A 82 -7.83 -15.10 3.90
C PHE A 82 -7.00 -15.64 5.08
N TYR A 83 -6.39 -14.77 5.88
CA TYR A 83 -5.64 -15.09 7.10
C TYR A 83 -4.39 -15.96 6.88
N GLN A 84 -3.77 -15.89 5.72
CA GLN A 84 -2.57 -16.65 5.39
C GLN A 84 -1.31 -15.99 5.98
N ARG A 85 -0.53 -16.74 6.79
CA ARG A 85 0.68 -16.20 7.45
C ARG A 85 1.79 -15.81 6.49
N TRP A 86 1.99 -16.58 5.40
CA TRP A 86 3.01 -16.27 4.41
C TRP A 86 2.77 -14.91 3.74
N ALA A 87 1.50 -14.58 3.55
CA ALA A 87 1.09 -13.35 2.92
C ALA A 87 1.45 -12.11 3.74
N ALA A 88 1.45 -12.20 5.06
CA ALA A 88 1.87 -11.15 5.97
C ALA A 88 3.35 -10.77 5.76
N TRP A 89 4.22 -11.76 5.68
CA TRP A 89 5.64 -11.54 5.41
C TRP A 89 5.87 -10.95 4.02
N MET A 90 5.21 -11.51 3.00
CA MET A 90 5.32 -11.00 1.64
C MET A 90 4.82 -9.55 1.54
N PHE A 91 3.70 -9.23 2.14
CA PHE A 91 3.15 -7.87 2.20
C PHE A 91 4.13 -6.88 2.83
N THR A 92 4.72 -7.24 3.98
CA THR A 92 5.67 -6.39 4.69
C THR A 92 6.95 -6.17 3.88
N ILE A 93 7.48 -7.23 3.25
CA ILE A 93 8.69 -7.11 2.42
C ILE A 93 8.42 -6.22 1.20
N VAL A 94 7.32 -6.44 0.50
CA VAL A 94 6.94 -5.63 -0.67
C VAL A 94 6.79 -4.16 -0.26
N THR A 95 6.07 -3.89 0.81
CA THR A 95 5.88 -2.51 1.32
C THR A 95 7.21 -1.87 1.71
N ALA A 96 8.10 -2.58 2.41
CA ALA A 96 9.41 -2.08 2.80
C ALA A 96 10.27 -1.73 1.58
N VAL A 97 10.29 -2.59 0.55
CA VAL A 97 11.03 -2.33 -0.70
C VAL A 97 10.52 -1.07 -1.39
N PHE A 98 9.19 -0.89 -1.49
CA PHE A 98 8.61 0.32 -2.06
C PHE A 98 8.91 1.57 -1.24
N SER A 99 8.85 1.49 0.09
CA SER A 99 9.20 2.62 0.96
C SER A 99 10.66 3.04 0.80
N LEU A 100 11.58 2.10 0.64
CA LEU A 100 12.99 2.41 0.39
C LEU A 100 13.21 3.09 -0.97
N GLN A 101 12.45 2.70 -1.99
CA GLN A 101 12.55 3.32 -3.31
C GLN A 101 12.13 4.80 -3.29
N LEU A 102 11.13 5.19 -2.48
CA LEU A 102 10.72 6.58 -2.30
C LEU A 102 11.84 7.48 -1.77
N LEU A 103 12.79 6.93 -1.01
CA LEU A 103 13.94 7.67 -0.52
C LEU A 103 14.94 8.02 -1.63
N ALA A 104 14.96 7.27 -2.71
CA ALA A 104 15.90 7.43 -3.82
C ALA A 104 15.41 8.39 -4.91
N SER A 105 14.13 8.74 -4.95
CA SER A 105 13.52 9.53 -6.02
C SER A 105 12.79 10.74 -5.46
N PRO A 106 13.20 11.97 -5.77
CA PRO A 106 12.41 13.15 -5.43
C PRO A 106 11.11 13.13 -6.25
N THR A 107 9.98 13.20 -5.57
CA THR A 107 8.65 13.25 -6.20
C THR A 107 8.01 14.62 -5.98
N VAL A 108 7.46 15.19 -7.05
CA VAL A 108 6.60 16.37 -6.97
C VAL A 108 5.17 15.88 -7.20
N GLU A 109 4.35 15.94 -6.16
CA GLU A 109 2.99 15.45 -6.20
C GLU A 109 1.99 16.54 -5.83
N PRO A 110 0.77 16.52 -6.42
CA PRO A 110 -0.32 17.36 -5.94
C PRO A 110 -0.63 17.08 -4.46
N GLY A 111 -0.98 18.12 -3.69
CA GLY A 111 -1.25 17.96 -2.25
C GLY A 111 -2.32 16.92 -1.93
N ILE A 112 -3.32 16.74 -2.80
CA ILE A 112 -4.34 15.70 -2.64
C ILE A 112 -3.76 14.29 -2.79
N SER A 113 -2.83 14.08 -3.72
CA SER A 113 -2.14 12.79 -3.91
C SER A 113 -1.28 12.45 -2.70
N SER A 114 -0.52 13.43 -2.20
CA SER A 114 0.29 13.30 -0.99
C SER A 114 -0.57 12.98 0.25
N PHE A 115 -1.74 13.61 0.38
CA PHE A 115 -2.67 13.31 1.48
C PHE A 115 -3.16 11.86 1.43
N ILE A 116 -3.59 11.39 0.26
CA ILE A 116 -4.07 10.00 0.08
C ILE A 116 -2.94 8.99 0.27
N GLY A 117 -1.73 9.31 -0.22
CA GLY A 117 -0.52 8.51 0.03
C GLY A 117 -0.25 8.34 1.53
N SER A 118 -0.22 9.44 2.29
CA SER A 118 -0.02 9.41 3.74
C SER A 118 -1.09 8.58 4.46
N TRP A 119 -2.33 8.64 4.00
CA TRP A 119 -3.42 7.82 4.55
C TRP A 119 -3.22 6.33 4.25
N SER A 120 -2.76 6.00 3.04
CA SER A 120 -2.37 4.63 2.67
C SER A 120 -1.25 4.07 3.55
N ASP A 121 -0.26 4.90 3.89
CA ASP A 121 0.85 4.52 4.77
C ASP A 121 0.35 4.20 6.19
N VAL A 122 -0.56 5.01 6.73
CA VAL A 122 -1.19 4.75 8.04
C VAL A 122 -1.96 3.43 8.02
N LEU A 123 -2.76 3.17 6.98
CA LEU A 123 -3.50 1.92 6.84
C LEU A 123 -2.57 0.72 6.68
N THR A 124 -1.49 0.85 5.93
CA THR A 124 -0.46 -0.18 5.77
C THR A 124 0.19 -0.51 7.11
N GLY A 125 0.60 0.51 7.87
CA GLY A 125 1.14 0.33 9.22
C GLY A 125 0.15 -0.35 10.16
N MET A 126 -1.13 0.00 10.09
CA MET A 126 -2.21 -0.64 10.86
C MET A 126 -2.38 -2.12 10.49
N VAL A 127 -2.37 -2.47 9.20
CA VAL A 127 -2.44 -3.87 8.75
C VAL A 127 -1.24 -4.66 9.27
N ILE A 128 -0.02 -4.15 9.14
CA ILE A 128 1.19 -4.78 9.65
C ILE A 128 1.11 -4.97 11.17
N ALA A 129 0.69 -3.94 11.91
CA ALA A 129 0.53 -4.03 13.36
C ALA A 129 -0.50 -5.10 13.76
N LEU A 130 -1.66 -5.15 13.12
CA LEU A 130 -2.68 -6.16 13.40
C LEU A 130 -2.18 -7.57 13.14
N VAL A 131 -1.44 -7.78 12.05
CA VAL A 131 -0.98 -9.10 11.62
C VAL A 131 0.12 -9.65 12.52
N PHE A 132 1.07 -8.81 12.95
CA PHE A 132 2.24 -9.27 13.72
C PHE A 132 2.07 -9.15 15.23
N PHE A 133 1.29 -8.20 15.72
CA PHE A 133 1.14 -7.95 17.16
C PHE A 133 -0.17 -8.48 17.76
N THR A 134 -1.02 -9.11 16.92
CA THR A 134 -2.26 -9.73 17.40
C THR A 134 -2.37 -11.18 16.92
N ASP A 135 -3.25 -11.95 17.56
CA ASP A 135 -3.52 -13.35 17.20
C ASP A 135 -4.50 -13.48 16.00
N VAL A 136 -4.67 -12.42 15.19
CA VAL A 136 -5.67 -12.38 14.11
C VAL A 136 -5.47 -13.46 13.06
N LEU A 137 -4.20 -13.83 12.76
CA LEU A 137 -3.83 -14.88 11.80
C LEU A 137 -3.64 -16.26 12.44
N ARG A 138 -3.82 -16.39 13.76
CA ARG A 138 -3.66 -17.66 14.44
C ARG A 138 -4.87 -18.55 14.15
N GLU A 139 -4.63 -19.76 13.67
CA GLU A 139 -5.69 -20.75 13.52
C GLU A 139 -6.35 -21.02 14.85
N ASP A 140 -7.68 -21.10 14.86
CA ASP A 140 -8.42 -21.58 16.02
C ASP A 140 -8.19 -23.10 16.06
N ASN A 141 -7.19 -23.56 16.82
CA ASN A 141 -7.06 -24.95 17.15
C ASN A 141 -8.28 -25.34 18.00
N HIS A 142 -9.40 -25.59 17.34
CA HIS A 142 -10.44 -26.41 17.93
C HIS A 142 -9.86 -27.83 17.99
N THR A 143 -9.14 -28.12 19.07
CA THR A 143 -8.95 -29.49 19.51
C THR A 143 -10.34 -30.04 19.80
N ALA A 144 -10.78 -30.94 18.94
CA ALA A 144 -11.92 -31.77 19.15
C ALA A 144 -11.75 -32.63 20.45
#